data_f2f253c3b5096e3b9b512f6240b61121
#
_entry.id   f2f253c3b5096e3b9b512f6240b61121
#
_cell.length_a   1.000
_cell.length_b   1.000
_cell.length_c   1.000
_cell.angle_alpha   90.00
_cell.angle_beta   90.00
_cell.angle_gamma   90.00
#
_symmetry.space_group_name_H-M   'P 1'
#
loop_
_entity.id
_entity.type
_entity.pdbx_description
1 polymer ?
#
loop_
_entity_poly.entity_id
_entity_poly.type
_entity_poly.pdbx_seq_one_letter_code
_entity_poly.pdbx_strand_id
1 'polypeptide(L)'
;DNLALAAYKAARGKRQRLEVRRFCAHFDESIARLRRDILAGVVPYGEYRSFLIHDPKQRLIHAACFADRVLQHAIMNLAEPVFERTLLPSTYACRPGLGVHRVIRQVQAELRRFAWFAKVDVDAYFPSIDHAILARLLARRFKGDDFLALLGRIIASCPAAPGRGLPIGSLTSQHFANHYLDGADRFLLAHPLVRAQVRYMDDIICWGDDRQSVRQVVGELREWLQRERQLTLKANVQINRSERGVS
;
A
#
# COMPACT_ATOMS: atom_id res chain seq x y z
N ASP A 1 -24.85 4.14 -8.45
CA ASP A 1 -24.56 2.84 -7.86
C ASP A 1 -23.04 2.65 -7.79
N ASN A 2 -22.52 2.28 -6.61
CA ASN A 2 -21.08 2.13 -6.36
C ASN A 2 -20.45 1.01 -7.22
N LEU A 3 -21.15 -0.12 -7.41
CA LEU A 3 -20.63 -1.22 -8.22
C LEU A 3 -20.51 -0.85 -9.71
N ALA A 4 -21.47 -0.11 -10.24
CA ALA A 4 -21.43 0.38 -11.62
C ALA A 4 -20.24 1.34 -11.83
N LEU A 5 -20.03 2.30 -10.92
CA LEU A 5 -18.88 3.19 -10.94
C LEU A 5 -17.56 2.39 -10.83
N ALA A 6 -17.52 1.40 -9.97
CA ALA A 6 -16.36 0.53 -9.77
C ALA A 6 -16.03 -0.28 -11.03
N ALA A 7 -17.05 -0.83 -11.70
CA ALA A 7 -16.87 -1.55 -12.97
C ALA A 7 -16.30 -0.64 -14.05
N TYR A 8 -16.81 0.59 -14.16
CA TYR A 8 -16.26 1.59 -15.09
C TYR A 8 -14.77 1.89 -14.80
N LYS A 9 -14.42 2.13 -13.52
CA LYS A 9 -13.03 2.36 -13.10
C LYS A 9 -12.13 1.15 -13.37
N ALA A 10 -12.59 -0.07 -13.04
CA ALA A 10 -11.85 -1.30 -13.26
C ALA A 10 -11.59 -1.60 -14.76
N ALA A 11 -12.53 -1.20 -15.64
CA ALA A 11 -12.43 -1.40 -17.09
C ALA A 11 -11.52 -0.37 -17.78
N ARG A 12 -11.16 0.74 -17.12
CA ARG A 12 -10.38 1.82 -17.72
C ARG A 12 -9.04 1.30 -18.25
N GLY A 13 -8.74 1.55 -19.53
CA GLY A 13 -7.53 1.07 -20.20
C GLY A 13 -7.48 -0.45 -20.47
N LYS A 14 -8.56 -1.20 -20.16
CA LYS A 14 -8.60 -2.67 -20.29
C LYS A 14 -9.85 -3.19 -21.01
N ARG A 15 -10.63 -2.32 -21.65
CA ARG A 15 -11.91 -2.65 -22.30
C ARG A 15 -11.82 -3.74 -23.39
N GLN A 16 -10.65 -3.88 -24.00
CA GLN A 16 -10.40 -4.91 -25.04
C GLN A 16 -10.15 -6.32 -24.48
N ARG A 17 -9.90 -6.46 -23.18
CA ARG A 17 -9.69 -7.77 -22.57
C ARG A 17 -10.98 -8.59 -22.55
N LEU A 18 -10.87 -9.88 -22.89
CA LEU A 18 -12.01 -10.77 -23.02
C LEU A 18 -12.87 -10.82 -21.75
N GLU A 19 -12.27 -10.91 -20.57
CA GLU A 19 -12.97 -10.90 -19.29
C GLU A 19 -13.79 -9.61 -19.04
N VAL A 20 -13.24 -8.45 -19.46
CA VAL A 20 -13.94 -7.15 -19.36
C VAL A 20 -15.09 -7.10 -20.35
N ARG A 21 -14.87 -7.53 -21.60
CA ARG A 21 -15.92 -7.59 -22.63
C ARG A 21 -17.08 -8.48 -22.22
N ARG A 22 -16.80 -9.67 -21.69
CA ARG A 22 -17.83 -10.61 -21.18
C ARG A 22 -18.63 -10.01 -20.06
N PHE A 23 -17.97 -9.38 -19.07
CA PHE A 23 -18.65 -8.70 -17.96
C PHE A 23 -19.56 -7.56 -18.46
N CYS A 24 -19.07 -6.74 -19.39
CA CYS A 24 -19.81 -5.61 -19.92
C CYS A 24 -20.93 -6.01 -20.89
N ALA A 25 -20.84 -7.14 -21.58
CA ALA A 25 -21.90 -7.64 -22.46
C ALA A 25 -23.18 -8.03 -21.68
N HIS A 26 -23.02 -8.44 -20.40
CA HIS A 26 -24.10 -8.78 -19.48
C HIS A 26 -24.01 -7.91 -18.24
N PHE A 27 -23.91 -6.59 -18.42
CA PHE A 27 -23.53 -5.65 -17.36
C PHE A 27 -24.47 -5.72 -16.14
N ASP A 28 -25.78 -5.59 -16.35
CA ASP A 28 -26.76 -5.57 -15.26
C ASP A 28 -26.82 -6.89 -14.51
N GLU A 29 -26.76 -8.00 -15.22
CA GLU A 29 -26.72 -9.35 -14.64
C GLU A 29 -25.42 -9.56 -13.82
N SER A 30 -24.27 -9.12 -14.37
CA SER A 30 -22.97 -9.22 -13.72
C SER A 30 -22.92 -8.40 -12.43
N ILE A 31 -23.46 -7.18 -12.44
CA ILE A 31 -23.57 -6.32 -11.24
C ILE A 31 -24.54 -6.92 -10.23
N ALA A 32 -25.71 -7.41 -10.66
CA ALA A 32 -26.69 -8.05 -9.78
C ALA A 32 -26.12 -9.32 -9.12
N ARG A 33 -25.39 -10.13 -9.89
CA ARG A 33 -24.67 -11.30 -9.38
C ARG A 33 -23.63 -10.90 -8.34
N LEU A 34 -22.72 -9.98 -8.68
CA LEU A 34 -21.68 -9.53 -7.77
C LEU A 34 -22.27 -8.95 -6.47
N ARG A 35 -23.38 -8.22 -6.55
CA ARG A 35 -24.08 -7.72 -5.38
C ARG A 35 -24.61 -8.85 -4.48
N ARG A 36 -25.24 -9.88 -5.06
CA ARG A 36 -25.69 -11.06 -4.29
C ARG A 36 -24.53 -11.77 -3.62
N ASP A 37 -23.41 -11.96 -4.36
CA ASP A 37 -22.23 -12.68 -3.88
C ASP A 37 -21.52 -11.91 -2.75
N ILE A 38 -21.54 -10.56 -2.79
CA ILE A 38 -21.06 -9.71 -1.69
C ILE A 38 -21.93 -9.93 -0.44
N LEU A 39 -23.24 -9.87 -0.57
CA LEU A 39 -24.18 -10.04 0.54
C LEU A 39 -24.13 -11.46 1.13
N ALA A 40 -23.92 -12.46 0.28
CA ALA A 40 -23.76 -13.85 0.69
C ALA A 40 -22.36 -14.19 1.28
N GLY A 41 -21.42 -13.25 1.24
CA GLY A 41 -20.06 -13.47 1.74
C GLY A 41 -19.19 -14.37 0.87
N VAL A 42 -19.60 -14.63 -0.38
CA VAL A 42 -18.88 -15.51 -1.33
C VAL A 42 -17.61 -14.85 -1.90
N VAL A 43 -17.57 -13.52 -1.92
CA VAL A 43 -16.43 -12.76 -2.48
C VAL A 43 -15.40 -12.37 -1.40
N PRO A 44 -14.14 -12.16 -1.78
CA PRO A 44 -13.58 -12.24 -3.14
C PRO A 44 -13.56 -13.69 -3.64
N TYR A 45 -13.67 -13.88 -4.96
CA TYR A 45 -13.57 -15.23 -5.56
C TYR A 45 -12.16 -15.82 -5.42
N GLY A 46 -11.15 -14.97 -5.26
CA GLY A 46 -9.78 -15.40 -5.03
C GLY A 46 -9.09 -16.01 -6.25
N GLU A 47 -9.68 -15.86 -7.43
CA GLU A 47 -9.11 -16.33 -8.70
C GLU A 47 -8.01 -15.39 -9.16
N TYR A 48 -6.75 -15.78 -8.95
CA TYR A 48 -5.58 -15.02 -9.36
C TYR A 48 -4.87 -15.67 -10.56
N ARG A 49 -4.58 -14.84 -11.55
CA ARG A 49 -3.61 -15.17 -12.58
C ARG A 49 -2.23 -14.67 -12.14
N SER A 50 -1.34 -15.59 -11.82
CA SER A 50 0.02 -15.26 -11.39
C SER A 50 0.98 -15.24 -12.56
N PHE A 51 1.87 -14.24 -12.64
CA PHE A 51 2.93 -14.13 -13.63
C PHE A 51 4.10 -13.33 -13.09
N LEU A 52 5.29 -13.63 -13.59
CA LEU A 52 6.51 -12.93 -13.22
C LEU A 52 6.71 -11.69 -14.10
N ILE A 53 7.12 -10.61 -13.48
CA ILE A 53 7.65 -9.42 -14.16
C ILE A 53 9.10 -9.18 -13.72
N HIS A 54 9.90 -8.62 -14.63
CA HIS A 54 11.30 -8.26 -14.39
C HIS A 54 11.46 -6.76 -14.65
N ASP A 55 11.25 -5.94 -13.62
CA ASP A 55 11.37 -4.49 -13.74
C ASP A 55 11.62 -3.82 -12.37
N PRO A 56 12.85 -3.43 -12.04
CA PRO A 56 14.16 -4.02 -12.39
C PRO A 56 14.40 -5.35 -11.66
N LYS A 57 13.59 -5.69 -10.65
CA LYS A 57 13.64 -6.93 -9.86
C LYS A 57 12.53 -7.88 -10.29
N GLN A 58 12.81 -9.17 -10.17
CA GLN A 58 11.78 -10.19 -10.37
C GLN A 58 10.70 -10.08 -9.29
N ARG A 59 9.44 -9.98 -9.73
CA ARG A 59 8.26 -9.92 -8.85
C ARG A 59 7.17 -10.85 -9.36
N LEU A 60 6.58 -11.61 -8.46
CA LEU A 60 5.39 -12.40 -8.75
C LEU A 60 4.15 -11.51 -8.58
N ILE A 61 3.45 -11.28 -9.68
CA ILE A 61 2.22 -10.48 -9.71
C ILE A 61 1.02 -11.41 -9.65
N HIS A 62 0.06 -11.06 -8.81
CA HIS A 62 -1.22 -11.76 -8.68
C HIS A 62 -2.33 -10.88 -9.21
N ALA A 63 -2.70 -11.07 -10.47
CA ALA A 63 -3.81 -10.34 -11.09
C ALA A 63 -5.14 -11.02 -10.76
N ALA A 64 -5.98 -10.36 -9.98
CA ALA A 64 -7.32 -10.81 -9.67
C ALA A 64 -8.21 -10.86 -10.92
N CYS A 65 -9.22 -11.73 -10.93
CA CYS A 65 -10.27 -11.76 -11.96
C CYS A 65 -11.00 -10.42 -12.05
N PHE A 66 -11.72 -10.17 -13.14
CA PHE A 66 -12.32 -8.85 -13.35
C PHE A 66 -13.39 -8.51 -12.30
N ALA A 67 -14.20 -9.47 -11.86
CA ALA A 67 -15.20 -9.26 -10.81
C ALA A 67 -14.57 -8.84 -9.47
N ASP A 68 -13.47 -9.50 -9.07
CA ASP A 68 -12.72 -9.09 -7.86
C ASP A 68 -12.09 -7.71 -8.02
N ARG A 69 -11.64 -7.33 -9.22
CA ARG A 69 -11.16 -5.95 -9.48
C ARG A 69 -12.28 -4.92 -9.35
N VAL A 70 -13.50 -5.25 -9.80
CA VAL A 70 -14.69 -4.41 -9.59
C VAL A 70 -14.95 -4.26 -8.09
N LEU A 71 -14.94 -5.36 -7.34
CA LEU A 71 -15.09 -5.34 -5.89
C LEU A 71 -14.03 -4.45 -5.22
N GLN A 72 -12.76 -4.59 -5.58
CA GLN A 72 -11.68 -3.77 -5.04
C GLN A 72 -11.89 -2.28 -5.33
N HIS A 73 -12.32 -1.91 -6.54
CA HIS A 73 -12.68 -0.52 -6.85
C HIS A 73 -13.89 -0.04 -6.05
N ALA A 74 -14.91 -0.89 -5.83
CA ALA A 74 -16.07 -0.53 -5.03
C ALA A 74 -15.69 -0.24 -3.57
N ILE A 75 -14.81 -1.04 -2.99
CA ILE A 75 -14.25 -0.81 -1.66
C ILE A 75 -13.46 0.49 -1.64
N MET A 76 -12.58 0.71 -2.62
CA MET A 76 -11.73 1.91 -2.64
C MET A 76 -12.51 3.19 -2.91
N ASN A 77 -13.66 3.14 -3.61
CA ASN A 77 -14.54 4.30 -3.70
C ASN A 77 -14.99 4.82 -2.32
N LEU A 78 -15.10 3.95 -1.32
CA LEU A 78 -15.47 4.29 0.06
C LEU A 78 -14.25 4.51 0.95
N ALA A 79 -13.20 3.70 0.80
CA ALA A 79 -12.06 3.67 1.69
C ALA A 79 -10.98 4.71 1.36
N GLU A 80 -10.75 5.03 0.08
CA GLU A 80 -9.72 5.97 -0.35
C GLU A 80 -9.85 7.35 0.31
N PRO A 81 -11.04 7.99 0.39
CA PRO A 81 -11.18 9.27 1.07
C PRO A 81 -10.84 9.22 2.57
N VAL A 82 -11.03 8.07 3.22
CA VAL A 82 -10.67 7.86 4.62
C VAL A 82 -9.15 7.77 4.76
N PHE A 83 -8.48 6.99 3.89
CA PHE A 83 -7.01 6.89 3.89
C PHE A 83 -6.37 8.25 3.57
N GLU A 84 -6.85 8.97 2.56
CA GLU A 84 -6.32 10.28 2.19
C GLU A 84 -6.31 11.29 3.34
N ARG A 85 -7.36 11.30 4.17
CA ARG A 85 -7.45 12.19 5.33
C ARG A 85 -6.51 11.79 6.47
N THR A 86 -6.03 10.55 6.48
CA THR A 86 -5.22 10.03 7.59
C THR A 86 -3.73 9.96 7.29
N LEU A 87 -3.35 9.76 6.03
CA LEU A 87 -1.95 9.71 5.62
C LEU A 87 -1.29 11.08 5.69
N LEU A 88 -0.05 11.12 6.16
CA LEU A 88 0.72 12.35 6.24
C LEU A 88 1.05 12.93 4.86
N PRO A 89 1.25 14.25 4.72
CA PRO A 89 1.65 14.88 3.46
C PRO A 89 2.98 14.35 2.90
N SER A 90 3.83 13.79 3.75
CA SER A 90 5.12 13.17 3.40
C SER A 90 5.02 11.76 2.81
N THR A 91 3.82 11.19 2.68
CA THR A 91 3.55 9.89 2.06
C THR A 91 3.04 10.09 0.63
N TYR A 92 3.72 9.52 -0.38
CA TYR A 92 3.49 9.85 -1.79
C TYR A 92 2.88 8.75 -2.64
N ALA A 93 3.13 7.48 -2.33
CA ALA A 93 2.68 6.37 -3.17
C ALA A 93 1.17 6.19 -3.16
N CYS A 94 0.59 5.80 -4.30
CA CYS A 94 -0.83 5.44 -4.46
C CYS A 94 -1.82 6.52 -3.98
N ARG A 95 -1.49 7.78 -4.17
CA ARG A 95 -2.31 8.92 -3.76
C ARG A 95 -2.62 9.86 -4.94
N PRO A 96 -3.86 10.35 -5.06
CA PRO A 96 -4.24 11.30 -6.12
C PRO A 96 -3.38 12.56 -6.09
N GLY A 97 -2.89 12.98 -7.26
CA GLY A 97 -2.05 14.18 -7.38
C GLY A 97 -0.65 14.08 -6.78
N LEU A 98 -0.31 12.96 -6.13
CA LEU A 98 1.04 12.63 -5.68
C LEU A 98 1.60 11.50 -6.56
N GLY A 99 2.90 11.34 -6.60
CA GLY A 99 3.53 10.30 -7.42
C GLY A 99 5.04 10.49 -7.53
N VAL A 100 5.69 9.66 -8.35
CA VAL A 100 7.16 9.61 -8.46
C VAL A 100 7.78 10.99 -8.72
N HIS A 101 7.26 11.76 -9.66
CA HIS A 101 7.83 13.09 -9.96
C HIS A 101 7.71 14.08 -8.81
N ARG A 102 6.66 13.96 -8.00
CA ARG A 102 6.46 14.87 -6.87
C ARG A 102 7.36 14.48 -5.70
N VAL A 103 7.50 13.18 -5.41
CA VAL A 103 8.42 12.72 -4.37
C VAL A 103 9.86 13.03 -4.71
N ILE A 104 10.30 12.88 -5.98
CA ILE A 104 11.67 13.22 -6.40
C ILE A 104 11.94 14.71 -6.14
N ARG A 105 11.02 15.60 -6.52
CA ARG A 105 11.16 17.04 -6.24
C ARG A 105 11.25 17.35 -4.74
N GLN A 106 10.45 16.67 -3.93
CA GLN A 106 10.50 16.84 -2.47
C GLN A 106 11.85 16.36 -1.92
N VAL A 107 12.30 15.17 -2.32
CA VAL A 107 13.60 14.63 -1.89
C VAL A 107 14.74 15.59 -2.27
N GLN A 108 14.73 16.13 -3.50
CA GLN A 108 15.72 17.11 -3.93
C GLN A 108 15.67 18.40 -3.11
N ALA A 109 14.50 18.84 -2.69
CA ALA A 109 14.36 20.01 -1.83
C ALA A 109 14.95 19.76 -0.44
N GLU A 110 14.67 18.60 0.15
CA GLU A 110 15.18 18.26 1.49
C GLU A 110 16.70 17.98 1.50
N LEU A 111 17.26 17.41 0.41
CA LEU A 111 18.71 17.25 0.25
C LEU A 111 19.47 18.58 0.25
N ARG A 112 18.83 19.68 -0.17
CA ARG A 112 19.44 21.03 -0.11
C ARG A 112 19.34 21.69 1.26
N ARG A 113 18.42 21.23 2.12
CA ARG A 113 18.12 21.83 3.41
C ARG A 113 18.85 21.18 4.57
N PHE A 114 19.05 19.86 4.50
CA PHE A 114 19.59 19.07 5.60
C PHE A 114 20.87 18.34 5.20
N ALA A 115 21.84 18.31 6.12
CA ALA A 115 23.19 17.84 5.82
C ALA A 115 23.29 16.32 5.68
N TRP A 116 22.48 15.55 6.42
CA TRP A 116 22.55 14.09 6.45
C TRP A 116 21.18 13.46 6.24
N PHE A 117 21.18 12.30 5.58
CA PHE A 117 19.97 11.48 5.41
C PHE A 117 20.26 10.01 5.65
N ALA A 118 19.19 9.26 5.95
CA ALA A 118 19.12 7.83 5.79
C ALA A 118 18.03 7.46 4.81
N LYS A 119 18.32 6.47 3.92
CA LYS A 119 17.33 5.75 3.13
C LYS A 119 17.26 4.32 3.63
N VAL A 120 16.08 3.88 3.98
CA VAL A 120 15.79 2.53 4.43
C VAL A 120 14.66 1.92 3.58
N ASP A 121 14.65 0.62 3.48
CA ASP A 121 13.68 -0.16 2.72
C ASP A 121 13.27 -1.37 3.58
N VAL A 122 11.99 -1.72 3.58
CA VAL A 122 11.49 -2.88 4.31
C VAL A 122 11.75 -4.14 3.52
N ASP A 123 12.24 -5.17 4.20
CA ASP A 123 12.50 -6.46 3.56
C ASP A 123 11.19 -7.17 3.23
N ALA A 124 11.10 -7.67 1.98
CA ALA A 124 9.95 -8.41 1.46
C ALA A 124 8.59 -7.80 1.89
N TYR A 125 8.41 -6.48 1.74
CA TYR A 125 7.35 -5.72 2.39
C TYR A 125 5.95 -6.33 2.23
N PHE A 126 5.45 -6.48 0.99
CA PHE A 126 4.11 -7.02 0.73
C PHE A 126 3.92 -8.44 1.30
N PRO A 127 4.86 -9.38 1.13
CA PRO A 127 4.79 -10.71 1.74
C PRO A 127 4.82 -10.71 3.28
N SER A 128 5.41 -9.68 3.90
CA SER A 128 5.62 -9.63 5.35
C SER A 128 4.47 -8.99 6.13
N ILE A 129 3.48 -8.39 5.47
CA ILE A 129 2.36 -7.72 6.13
C ILE A 129 1.53 -8.74 6.92
N ASP A 130 1.45 -8.56 8.23
CA ASP A 130 0.67 -9.40 9.13
C ASP A 130 -0.82 -9.05 9.06
N HIS A 131 -1.66 -10.06 8.81
CA HIS A 131 -3.11 -9.89 8.62
C HIS A 131 -3.82 -9.41 9.88
N ALA A 132 -3.42 -9.90 11.07
CA ALA A 132 -4.06 -9.53 12.33
C ALA A 132 -3.75 -8.06 12.69
N ILE A 133 -2.51 -7.63 12.47
CA ILE A 133 -2.11 -6.23 12.66
C ILE A 133 -2.87 -5.35 11.66
N LEU A 134 -2.91 -5.72 10.39
CA LEU A 134 -3.62 -4.96 9.36
C LEU A 134 -5.11 -4.84 9.68
N ALA A 135 -5.78 -5.94 10.01
CA ALA A 135 -7.20 -5.94 10.39
C ALA A 135 -7.48 -5.00 11.57
N ARG A 136 -6.64 -5.02 12.61
CA ARG A 136 -6.74 -4.12 13.76
C ARG A 136 -6.55 -2.66 13.36
N LEU A 137 -5.63 -2.34 12.44
CA LEU A 137 -5.43 -0.98 11.94
C LEU A 137 -6.63 -0.50 11.13
N LEU A 138 -7.22 -1.36 10.29
CA LEU A 138 -8.42 -1.04 9.51
C LEU A 138 -9.63 -0.83 10.42
N ALA A 139 -9.82 -1.64 11.46
CA ALA A 139 -10.91 -1.49 12.42
C ALA A 139 -10.85 -0.17 13.23
N ARG A 140 -9.69 0.46 13.31
CA ARG A 140 -9.56 1.82 13.88
C ARG A 140 -10.08 2.92 12.95
N ARG A 141 -10.18 2.64 11.65
CA ARG A 141 -10.56 3.61 10.61
C ARG A 141 -11.97 3.41 10.09
N PHE A 142 -12.40 2.17 10.01
CA PHE A 142 -13.69 1.79 9.47
C PHE A 142 -14.60 1.20 10.55
N LYS A 143 -15.90 1.32 10.34
CA LYS A 143 -16.95 0.79 11.21
C LYS A 143 -17.89 -0.09 10.37
N GLY A 144 -18.66 -0.92 11.05
CA GLY A 144 -19.60 -1.88 10.47
C GLY A 144 -18.97 -3.26 10.29
N ASP A 145 -19.54 -4.24 10.99
CA ASP A 145 -18.99 -5.60 11.08
C ASP A 145 -18.95 -6.28 9.71
N ASP A 146 -19.98 -6.10 8.88
CA ASP A 146 -20.03 -6.66 7.53
C ASP A 146 -18.93 -6.09 6.63
N PHE A 147 -18.65 -4.78 6.73
CA PHE A 147 -17.58 -4.17 5.95
C PHE A 147 -16.21 -4.63 6.43
N LEU A 148 -15.98 -4.70 7.73
CA LEU A 148 -14.73 -5.22 8.29
C LEU A 148 -14.54 -6.69 7.97
N ALA A 149 -15.60 -7.49 8.00
CA ALA A 149 -15.55 -8.89 7.58
C ALA A 149 -15.19 -9.03 6.09
N LEU A 150 -15.74 -8.16 5.22
CA LEU A 150 -15.39 -8.11 3.80
C LEU A 150 -13.91 -7.77 3.61
N LEU A 151 -13.39 -6.75 4.32
CA LEU A 151 -11.96 -6.40 4.28
C LEU A 151 -11.08 -7.56 4.75
N GLY A 152 -11.50 -8.26 5.81
CA GLY A 152 -10.81 -9.45 6.32
C GLY A 152 -10.74 -10.58 5.27
N ARG A 153 -11.84 -10.86 4.56
CA ARG A 153 -11.84 -11.86 3.47
C ARG A 153 -10.90 -11.47 2.33
N ILE A 154 -10.86 -10.18 1.95
CA ILE A 154 -9.93 -9.72 0.92
C ILE A 154 -8.46 -9.86 1.34
N ILE A 155 -8.16 -9.56 2.58
CA ILE A 155 -6.81 -9.75 3.12
C ILE A 155 -6.44 -11.24 3.11
N ALA A 156 -7.35 -12.10 3.57
CA ALA A 156 -7.14 -13.55 3.63
C ALA A 156 -7.09 -14.23 2.26
N SER A 157 -7.60 -13.60 1.19
CA SER A 157 -7.57 -14.16 -0.17
C SER A 157 -6.19 -14.18 -0.81
N CYS A 158 -5.17 -13.67 -0.13
CA CYS A 158 -3.80 -13.71 -0.62
C CYS A 158 -3.32 -15.17 -0.76
N PRO A 159 -2.80 -15.58 -1.92
CA PRO A 159 -2.31 -16.94 -2.13
C PRO A 159 -0.95 -17.22 -1.46
N ALA A 160 -0.38 -16.24 -0.74
CA ALA A 160 0.87 -16.38 0.00
C ALA A 160 0.67 -17.20 1.31
N ALA A 161 1.58 -17.07 2.25
CA ALA A 161 1.51 -17.81 3.51
C ALA A 161 0.25 -17.44 4.34
N PRO A 162 -0.39 -18.41 5.02
CA PRO A 162 -1.54 -18.14 5.88
C PRO A 162 -1.25 -17.04 6.92
N GLY A 163 -2.16 -16.08 7.07
CA GLY A 163 -2.05 -14.99 8.04
C GLY A 163 -1.05 -13.89 7.69
N ARG A 164 -0.38 -13.97 6.54
CA ARG A 164 0.59 -12.97 6.09
C ARG A 164 0.54 -12.72 4.59
N GLY A 165 0.95 -11.53 4.22
CA GLY A 165 1.16 -11.10 2.86
C GLY A 165 -0.07 -10.49 2.19
N LEU A 166 0.20 -9.62 1.23
CA LEU A 166 -0.80 -9.03 0.34
C LEU A 166 -0.42 -9.30 -1.11
N PRO A 167 -1.40 -9.61 -1.99
CA PRO A 167 -1.12 -9.89 -3.40
C PRO A 167 -0.60 -8.63 -4.10
N ILE A 168 0.61 -8.73 -4.68
CA ILE A 168 1.18 -7.65 -5.50
C ILE A 168 0.37 -7.55 -6.79
N GLY A 169 -0.10 -6.33 -7.10
CA GLY A 169 -0.94 -6.08 -8.28
C GLY A 169 -2.42 -5.86 -7.97
N SER A 170 -2.84 -6.03 -6.71
CA SER A 170 -4.18 -5.71 -6.22
C SER A 170 -4.28 -4.24 -5.81
N LEU A 171 -5.39 -3.56 -6.17
CA LEU A 171 -5.63 -2.17 -5.81
C LEU A 171 -5.73 -1.99 -4.29
N THR A 172 -6.51 -2.84 -3.61
CA THR A 172 -6.67 -2.78 -2.15
C THR A 172 -5.35 -3.02 -1.43
N SER A 173 -4.51 -3.94 -1.92
CA SER A 173 -3.20 -4.23 -1.34
C SER A 173 -2.30 -3.01 -1.28
N GLN A 174 -2.30 -2.17 -2.32
CA GLN A 174 -1.49 -0.96 -2.37
C GLN A 174 -1.90 0.04 -1.29
N HIS A 175 -3.20 0.27 -1.11
CA HIS A 175 -3.72 1.19 -0.09
C HIS A 175 -3.55 0.62 1.33
N PHE A 176 -3.77 -0.67 1.51
CA PHE A 176 -3.58 -1.35 2.79
C PHE A 176 -2.12 -1.33 3.22
N ALA A 177 -1.20 -1.62 2.30
CA ALA A 177 0.23 -1.53 2.55
C ALA A 177 0.62 -0.08 2.93
N ASN A 178 0.14 0.91 2.19
CA ASN A 178 0.42 2.30 2.49
C ASN A 178 -0.08 2.71 3.89
N HIS A 179 -1.27 2.24 4.28
CA HIS A 179 -1.83 2.47 5.62
C HIS A 179 -1.10 1.70 6.72
N TYR A 180 -0.59 0.51 6.43
CA TYR A 180 0.14 -0.31 7.40
C TYR A 180 1.38 0.40 7.96
N LEU A 181 2.06 1.21 7.14
CA LEU A 181 3.23 1.99 7.53
C LEU A 181 2.91 3.43 8.02
N ASP A 182 1.64 3.88 8.05
CA ASP A 182 1.29 5.22 8.55
C ASP A 182 1.83 5.50 9.96
N GLY A 183 1.89 4.47 10.81
CA GLY A 183 2.48 4.59 12.14
C GLY A 183 3.98 4.89 12.14
N ALA A 184 4.75 4.37 11.16
CA ALA A 184 6.17 4.67 11.01
C ALA A 184 6.40 6.13 10.60
N ASP A 185 5.53 6.67 9.73
CA ASP A 185 5.56 8.08 9.36
C ASP A 185 5.34 8.99 10.58
N ARG A 186 4.39 8.62 11.45
CA ARG A 186 4.10 9.36 12.70
C ARG A 186 5.22 9.24 13.71
N PHE A 187 5.83 8.05 13.84
CA PHE A 187 7.00 7.84 14.67
C PHE A 187 8.13 8.77 14.24
N LEU A 188 8.46 8.82 12.95
CA LEU A 188 9.49 9.69 12.41
C LEU A 188 9.16 11.18 12.56
N LEU A 189 7.91 11.57 12.31
CA LEU A 189 7.46 12.96 12.45
C LEU A 189 7.59 13.47 13.88
N ALA A 190 7.34 12.61 14.87
CA ALA A 190 7.42 12.96 16.30
C ALA A 190 8.85 12.86 16.87
N HIS A 191 9.79 12.29 16.11
CA HIS A 191 11.14 12.02 16.59
C HIS A 191 11.98 13.29 16.64
N PRO A 192 12.60 13.68 17.79
CA PRO A 192 13.30 14.96 17.97
C PRO A 192 14.51 15.15 17.07
N LEU A 193 15.16 14.07 16.65
CA LEU A 193 16.33 14.09 15.76
C LEU A 193 15.97 14.09 14.26
N VAL A 194 14.69 13.96 13.90
CA VAL A 194 14.23 13.98 12.51
C VAL A 194 13.83 15.39 12.12
N ARG A 195 14.43 15.91 11.07
CA ARG A 195 14.15 17.24 10.50
C ARG A 195 13.14 17.22 9.36
N ALA A 196 13.16 16.13 8.59
CA ALA A 196 12.20 15.86 7.53
C ALA A 196 12.13 14.36 7.26
N GLN A 197 11.01 13.92 6.67
CA GLN A 197 10.87 12.55 6.20
C GLN A 197 10.01 12.50 4.96
N VAL A 198 10.26 11.52 4.10
CA VAL A 198 9.52 11.24 2.88
C VAL A 198 9.37 9.74 2.74
N ARG A 199 8.16 9.27 2.41
CA ARG A 199 7.93 7.85 2.14
C ARG A 199 7.26 7.64 0.77
N TYR A 200 7.79 6.67 0.04
CA TYR A 200 7.18 6.15 -1.17
C TYR A 200 7.02 4.64 -1.03
N MET A 201 5.84 4.17 -0.66
CA MET A 201 5.49 2.81 -0.28
C MET A 201 6.37 2.33 0.91
N ASP A 202 7.29 1.41 0.68
CA ASP A 202 8.26 0.84 1.62
C ASP A 202 9.62 1.56 1.65
N ASP A 203 9.89 2.40 0.64
CA ASP A 203 11.06 3.28 0.64
C ASP A 203 10.84 4.48 1.57
N ILE A 204 11.62 4.59 2.63
CA ILE A 204 11.58 5.67 3.62
C ILE A 204 12.90 6.43 3.60
N ILE A 205 12.84 7.75 3.51
CA ILE A 205 13.99 8.63 3.64
C ILE A 205 13.72 9.58 4.82
N CYS A 206 14.67 9.72 5.73
CA CYS A 206 14.62 10.70 6.79
C CYS A 206 15.93 11.49 6.85
N TRP A 207 15.82 12.75 7.28
CA TRP A 207 16.95 13.68 7.39
C TRP A 207 17.17 14.09 8.84
N GLY A 208 18.44 14.38 9.17
CA GLY A 208 18.87 14.90 10.46
C GLY A 208 20.10 15.80 10.32
N ASP A 209 20.52 16.38 11.43
CA ASP A 209 21.61 17.36 11.45
C ASP A 209 22.98 16.73 11.26
N ASP A 210 23.18 15.52 11.76
CA ASP A 210 24.46 14.81 11.71
C ASP A 210 24.27 13.30 11.50
N ARG A 211 25.39 12.61 11.23
CA ARG A 211 25.43 11.17 10.95
C ARG A 211 24.97 10.32 12.13
N GLN A 212 25.30 10.72 13.35
CA GLN A 212 24.99 9.96 14.55
C GLN A 212 23.50 9.98 14.84
N SER A 213 22.89 11.18 14.76
CA SER A 213 21.44 11.38 14.89
C SER A 213 20.64 10.52 13.90
N VAL A 214 21.02 10.56 12.62
CA VAL A 214 20.35 9.76 11.58
C VAL A 214 20.52 8.25 11.82
N ARG A 215 21.72 7.82 12.28
CA ARG A 215 21.98 6.41 12.61
C ARG A 215 21.13 5.95 13.79
N GLN A 216 21.00 6.77 14.83
CA GLN A 216 20.16 6.51 15.98
C GLN A 216 18.69 6.34 15.56
N VAL A 217 18.15 7.30 14.78
CA VAL A 217 16.78 7.24 14.24
C VAL A 217 16.52 5.93 13.48
N VAL A 218 17.46 5.48 12.66
CA VAL A 218 17.33 4.21 11.92
C VAL A 218 17.28 3.00 12.88
N GLY A 219 18.11 3.02 13.95
CA GLY A 219 18.08 1.98 14.98
C GLY A 219 16.70 1.90 15.67
N GLU A 220 16.21 3.03 16.15
CA GLU A 220 14.93 3.13 16.82
C GLU A 220 13.73 2.83 15.89
N LEU A 221 13.79 3.25 14.62
CA LEU A 221 12.79 2.88 13.61
C LEU A 221 12.76 1.36 13.37
N ARG A 222 13.93 0.70 13.32
CA ARG A 222 14.02 -0.75 13.17
C ARG A 222 13.32 -1.48 14.32
N GLU A 223 13.58 -1.08 15.55
CA GLU A 223 12.95 -1.64 16.74
C GLU A 223 11.45 -1.39 16.75
N TRP A 224 11.03 -0.18 16.39
CA TRP A 224 9.63 0.18 16.28
C TRP A 224 8.90 -0.69 15.25
N LEU A 225 9.45 -0.84 14.04
CA LEU A 225 8.88 -1.65 12.97
C LEU A 225 8.76 -3.12 13.38
N GLN A 226 9.78 -3.67 14.03
CA GLN A 226 9.74 -5.05 14.52
C GLN A 226 8.65 -5.24 15.58
N ARG A 227 8.56 -4.35 16.55
CA ARG A 227 7.60 -4.44 17.66
C ARG A 227 6.16 -4.17 17.22
N GLU A 228 5.95 -3.10 16.46
CA GLU A 228 4.60 -2.60 16.14
C GLU A 228 4.01 -3.16 14.84
N ARG A 229 4.87 -3.65 13.94
CA ARG A 229 4.47 -4.08 12.59
C ARG A 229 4.97 -5.46 12.22
N GLN A 230 5.83 -6.08 13.03
CA GLN A 230 6.51 -7.35 12.70
C GLN A 230 7.23 -7.29 11.34
N LEU A 231 7.80 -6.13 11.04
CA LEU A 231 8.56 -5.87 9.82
C LEU A 231 10.05 -5.75 10.11
N THR A 232 10.87 -6.18 9.14
CA THR A 232 12.32 -6.09 9.20
C THR A 232 12.82 -5.11 8.14
N LEU A 233 13.73 -4.21 8.50
CA LEU A 233 14.46 -3.39 7.53
C LEU A 233 15.54 -4.23 6.86
N LYS A 234 15.75 -4.00 5.56
CA LYS A 234 16.89 -4.57 4.85
C LYS A 234 18.20 -4.20 5.54
N ALA A 235 19.21 -5.09 5.42
CA ALA A 235 20.52 -4.84 5.99
C ALA A 235 21.24 -3.63 5.35
N ASN A 236 20.99 -3.42 4.06
CA ASN A 236 21.63 -2.35 3.29
C ASN A 236 20.89 -1.01 3.52
N VAL A 237 21.32 -0.28 4.54
CA VAL A 237 20.84 1.07 4.87
C VAL A 237 21.82 2.09 4.29
N GLN A 238 21.32 3.02 3.48
CA GLN A 238 22.13 4.13 2.99
C GLN A 238 22.11 5.28 4.00
N ILE A 239 23.25 5.62 4.60
CA ILE A 239 23.43 6.83 5.44
C ILE A 239 24.56 7.65 4.83
N ASN A 240 24.22 8.82 4.31
CA ASN A 240 25.18 9.69 3.60
C ASN A 240 24.92 11.17 3.85
N ARG A 241 25.92 11.98 3.47
CA ARG A 241 25.72 13.42 3.30
C ARG A 241 24.79 13.68 2.12
N SER A 242 23.91 14.65 2.27
CA SER A 242 22.91 15.03 1.25
C SER A 242 23.54 15.49 -0.07
N GLU A 243 24.72 16.08 -0.04
CA GLU A 243 25.49 16.48 -1.23
C GLU A 243 25.85 15.33 -2.18
N ARG A 244 25.88 14.08 -1.65
CA ARG A 244 26.17 12.87 -2.45
C ARG A 244 24.92 12.32 -3.18
N GLY A 245 23.75 12.88 -2.90
CA GLY A 245 22.50 12.40 -3.47
C GLY A 245 22.02 11.06 -2.90
N VAL A 246 20.77 10.73 -3.21
CA VAL A 246 20.11 9.47 -2.88
C VAL A 246 20.17 8.55 -4.10
N SER A 247 20.68 7.33 -3.93
CA SER A 247 20.70 6.29 -4.96
C SER A 247 19.45 5.41 -4.93
#